data_e4975353f351dab063098f0498ef7da3
#
_entry.id   e4975353f351dab063098f0498ef7da3
#
_cell.length_a   1.000
_cell.length_b   1.000
_cell.length_c   1.000
_cell.angle_alpha   90.00
_cell.angle_beta   90.00
_cell.angle_gamma   90.00
#
_symmetry.space_group_name_H-M   'P 1'
#
loop_
_entity.id
_entity.type
_entity.pdbx_description
1 polymer ?
#
loop_
_entity_poly.entity_id
_entity_poly.type
_entity_poly.pdbx_seq_one_letter_code
_entity_poly.pdbx_strand_id
1 'polypeptide(L)'
;FYDYFNIEKAITIKKDVPLEDVYSLGVYGLDLDQLDVTRYKDLKFIRVCPIGFDVVNKGISKASGIKFLRMKFPSSKIISFGDNYNDIEMLDQSDISIVMGEANLEVQKHADYITKSPLEDGIMYALKKFVRSI
;
A
#
# COMPACT_ATOMS: atom_id res chain seq x y z
N PHE A 1 16.78 -7.97 5.95
CA PHE A 1 15.89 -7.69 4.83
C PHE A 1 15.82 -8.86 3.86
N TYR A 2 16.97 -9.34 3.36
CA TYR A 2 17.02 -10.50 2.43
C TYR A 2 16.43 -11.77 3.04
N ASP A 3 16.73 -12.04 4.29
CA ASP A 3 16.19 -13.20 5.02
C ASP A 3 14.66 -13.12 5.16
N TYR A 4 14.13 -11.92 5.42
CA TYR A 4 12.69 -11.69 5.56
C TYR A 4 11.91 -11.99 4.27
N PHE A 5 12.46 -11.64 3.11
CA PHE A 5 11.83 -11.87 1.81
C PHE A 5 12.36 -13.11 1.09
N ASN A 6 13.21 -13.91 1.74
CA ASN A 6 13.86 -15.08 1.15
C ASN A 6 14.60 -14.77 -0.18
N ILE A 7 15.27 -13.61 -0.23
CA ILE A 7 16.03 -13.16 -1.39
C ILE A 7 17.50 -13.52 -1.20
N GLU A 8 18.01 -14.46 -1.98
CA GLU A 8 19.39 -14.96 -1.88
C GLU A 8 20.47 -13.96 -2.34
N LYS A 9 20.13 -13.00 -3.20
CA LYS A 9 21.07 -12.03 -3.76
C LYS A 9 20.44 -10.65 -3.91
N ALA A 10 21.22 -9.63 -3.56
CA ALA A 10 20.89 -8.26 -3.92
C ALA A 10 20.86 -8.09 -5.44
N ILE A 11 19.79 -7.51 -5.94
CA ILE A 11 19.73 -7.10 -7.34
C ILE A 11 20.65 -5.91 -7.50
N THR A 12 21.75 -6.08 -8.24
CA THR A 12 22.61 -4.96 -8.60
C THR A 12 21.88 -4.12 -9.63
N ILE A 13 21.57 -2.88 -9.30
CA ILE A 13 21.01 -1.93 -10.26
C ILE A 13 22.08 -1.68 -11.33
N LYS A 14 21.76 -2.03 -12.59
CA LYS A 14 22.56 -1.60 -13.74
C LYS A 14 22.43 -0.08 -13.83
N LYS A 15 23.57 0.61 -13.99
CA LYS A 15 23.62 2.09 -14.06
C LYS A 15 22.80 2.71 -15.20
N ASP A 16 22.32 1.92 -16.14
CA ASP A 16 21.72 2.34 -17.39
C ASP A 16 20.25 1.94 -17.54
N VAL A 17 19.47 1.95 -16.44
CA VAL A 17 18.01 1.84 -16.55
C VAL A 17 17.46 3.18 -17.01
N PRO A 18 16.77 3.25 -18.18
CA PRO A 18 16.10 4.49 -18.59
C PRO A 18 15.09 4.91 -17.51
N LEU A 19 15.26 6.10 -16.95
CA LEU A 19 14.39 6.62 -15.88
C LEU A 19 12.95 6.86 -16.36
N GLU A 20 12.75 6.99 -17.65
CA GLU A 20 11.44 7.17 -18.30
C GLU A 20 10.47 6.01 -18.04
N ASP A 21 11.01 4.81 -17.83
CA ASP A 21 10.23 3.59 -17.57
C ASP A 21 10.12 3.24 -16.07
N VAL A 22 10.60 4.11 -15.17
CA VAL A 22 10.53 3.88 -13.72
C VAL A 22 9.26 4.48 -13.16
N TYR A 23 8.32 3.64 -12.75
CA TYR A 23 7.04 4.04 -12.15
C TYR A 23 7.12 4.18 -10.62
N SER A 24 7.96 3.41 -9.98
CA SER A 24 8.22 3.49 -8.55
C SER A 24 9.63 3.00 -8.20
N LEU A 25 10.17 3.49 -7.10
CA LEU A 25 11.43 3.06 -6.53
C LEU A 25 11.22 2.64 -5.08
N GLY A 26 11.49 1.39 -4.74
CA GLY A 26 11.52 0.90 -3.37
C GLY A 26 12.89 1.15 -2.73
N VAL A 27 12.91 1.79 -1.58
CA VAL A 27 14.12 2.05 -0.79
C VAL A 27 14.00 1.32 0.53
N TYR A 28 15.02 0.50 0.87
CA TYR A 28 15.05 -0.29 2.09
C TYR A 28 16.39 -0.12 2.84
N GLY A 29 16.33 -0.28 4.15
CA GLY A 29 17.48 -0.07 5.01
C GLY A 29 17.72 1.39 5.40
N LEU A 30 16.76 2.28 5.08
CA LEU A 30 16.82 3.69 5.40
C LEU A 30 15.49 4.15 5.98
N ASP A 31 15.53 4.84 7.12
CA ASP A 31 14.33 5.44 7.69
C ASP A 31 13.98 6.74 6.96
N LEU A 32 12.72 6.84 6.54
CA LEU A 32 12.22 8.02 5.83
C LEU A 32 12.40 9.31 6.63
N ASP A 33 12.31 9.25 7.96
CA ASP A 33 12.43 10.42 8.84
C ASP A 33 13.86 10.97 8.90
N GLN A 34 14.84 10.23 8.37
CA GLN A 34 16.24 10.68 8.24
C GLN A 34 16.52 11.43 6.93
N LEU A 35 15.51 11.51 6.03
CA LEU A 35 15.68 12.15 4.73
C LEU A 35 15.08 13.55 4.67
N ASP A 36 15.82 14.49 4.12
CA ASP A 36 15.27 15.76 3.69
C ASP A 36 14.54 15.61 2.33
N VAL A 37 13.28 15.21 2.40
CA VAL A 37 12.43 15.01 1.23
C VAL A 37 11.94 16.32 0.59
N THR A 38 12.16 17.46 1.24
CA THR A 38 11.66 18.78 0.78
C THR A 38 12.24 19.22 -0.55
N ARG A 39 13.39 18.65 -0.92
CA ARG A 39 14.07 18.91 -2.20
C ARG A 39 13.37 18.27 -3.40
N TYR A 40 12.52 17.27 -3.17
CA TYR A 40 11.92 16.44 -4.21
C TYR A 40 10.42 16.77 -4.36
N LYS A 41 10.11 17.98 -4.82
CA LYS A 41 8.74 18.54 -4.84
C LYS A 41 7.76 17.77 -5.72
N ASP A 42 8.27 17.05 -6.72
CA ASP A 42 7.46 16.29 -7.68
C ASP A 42 7.36 14.80 -7.33
N LEU A 43 7.98 14.40 -6.22
CA LEU A 43 7.94 13.04 -5.72
C LEU A 43 7.10 12.93 -4.45
N LYS A 44 6.53 11.75 -4.25
CA LYS A 44 5.86 11.33 -3.01
C LYS A 44 6.63 10.16 -2.43
N PHE A 45 6.89 10.24 -1.14
CA PHE A 45 7.55 9.21 -0.35
C PHE A 45 6.49 8.54 0.52
N ILE A 46 6.33 7.24 0.40
CA ILE A 46 5.27 6.47 1.06
C ILE A 46 5.93 5.42 1.94
N ARG A 47 5.79 5.54 3.25
CA ARG A 47 6.33 4.56 4.19
C ARG A 47 5.66 3.20 3.96
N VAL A 48 6.45 2.14 3.85
CA VAL A 48 5.97 0.76 3.72
C VAL A 48 6.36 -0.10 4.94
N CYS A 49 7.44 0.27 5.63
CA CYS A 49 7.85 -0.35 6.88
C CYS A 49 8.74 0.63 7.67
N PRO A 50 9.18 0.32 8.91
CA PRO A 50 10.00 1.23 9.71
C PRO A 50 11.27 1.71 9.01
N ILE A 51 11.91 0.86 8.23
CA ILE A 51 13.15 1.14 7.50
C ILE A 51 12.98 0.97 5.98
N GLY A 52 11.81 1.33 5.45
CA GLY A 52 11.55 1.21 4.02
C GLY A 52 10.41 2.09 3.56
N PHE A 53 10.55 2.63 2.35
CA PHE A 53 9.56 3.47 1.71
C PHE A 53 9.61 3.34 0.19
N ASP A 54 8.48 3.63 -0.44
CA ASP A 54 8.37 3.77 -1.88
C ASP A 54 8.46 5.24 -2.27
N VAL A 55 9.11 5.49 -3.40
CA VAL A 55 9.16 6.80 -4.06
C VAL A 55 8.39 6.71 -5.35
N VAL A 56 7.38 7.55 -5.50
CA VAL A 56 6.50 7.61 -6.67
C VAL A 56 6.31 9.05 -7.12
N ASN A 57 5.77 9.26 -8.30
CA ASN A 57 5.40 10.59 -8.75
C ASN A 57 4.32 11.19 -7.84
N LYS A 58 4.38 12.50 -7.62
CA LYS A 58 3.37 13.22 -6.85
C LYS A 58 1.99 13.02 -7.44
N GLY A 59 1.02 12.70 -6.58
CA GLY A 59 -0.35 12.40 -7.00
C GLY A 59 -0.61 10.91 -7.30
N ILE A 60 0.43 10.08 -7.31
CA ILE A 60 0.28 8.63 -7.41
C ILE A 60 0.24 8.02 -6.01
N SER A 61 -0.79 7.23 -5.76
CA SER A 61 -0.95 6.40 -4.55
C SER A 61 -2.05 5.36 -4.79
N LYS A 62 -2.22 4.40 -3.89
CA LYS A 62 -3.36 3.48 -3.94
C LYS A 62 -4.70 4.24 -3.89
N ALA A 63 -4.75 5.35 -3.18
CA ALA A 63 -5.92 6.22 -3.13
C ALA A 63 -6.24 6.91 -4.47
N SER A 64 -5.23 7.26 -5.27
CA SER A 64 -5.49 7.80 -6.62
C SER A 64 -6.17 6.75 -7.52
N GLY A 65 -5.89 5.45 -7.29
CA GLY A 65 -6.59 4.35 -7.92
C GLY A 65 -8.08 4.31 -7.53
N ILE A 66 -8.41 4.51 -6.25
CA ILE A 66 -9.82 4.60 -5.79
C ILE A 66 -10.55 5.74 -6.48
N LYS A 67 -9.93 6.92 -6.58
CA LYS A 67 -10.52 8.08 -7.29
C LYS A 67 -10.82 7.76 -8.75
N PHE A 68 -9.89 7.09 -9.43
CA PHE A 68 -10.10 6.65 -10.82
C PHE A 68 -11.25 5.65 -10.93
N LEU A 69 -11.33 4.66 -10.03
CA LEU A 69 -12.44 3.69 -10.00
C LEU A 69 -13.79 4.36 -9.76
N ARG A 70 -13.88 5.35 -8.85
CA ARG A 70 -15.11 6.10 -8.61
C ARG A 70 -15.58 6.88 -9.85
N MET A 71 -14.66 7.48 -10.60
CA MET A 71 -15.01 8.14 -11.86
C MET A 71 -15.52 7.16 -12.91
N LYS A 72 -14.91 5.98 -12.99
CA LYS A 72 -15.27 4.96 -13.97
C LYS A 72 -16.55 4.19 -13.60
N PHE A 73 -16.81 4.02 -12.31
CA PHE A 73 -17.93 3.24 -11.77
C PHE A 73 -18.65 4.02 -10.66
N PRO A 74 -19.35 5.13 -10.99
CA PRO A 74 -19.86 6.08 -9.99
C PRO A 74 -20.95 5.50 -9.08
N SER A 75 -21.65 4.47 -9.52
CA SER A 75 -22.72 3.80 -8.75
C SER A 75 -22.24 2.58 -7.96
N SER A 76 -20.96 2.23 -8.05
CA SER A 76 -20.42 1.05 -7.37
C SER A 76 -19.87 1.40 -5.99
N LYS A 77 -20.07 0.51 -5.02
CA LYS A 77 -19.37 0.58 -3.74
C LYS A 77 -17.98 -0.02 -3.87
N ILE A 78 -17.03 0.59 -3.21
CA ILE A 78 -15.64 0.16 -3.18
C ILE A 78 -15.34 -0.44 -1.82
N ILE A 79 -14.95 -1.70 -1.81
CA ILE A 79 -14.42 -2.39 -0.63
C ILE A 79 -12.91 -2.49 -0.83
N SER A 80 -12.13 -2.00 0.09
CA SER A 80 -10.67 -2.13 0.07
C SER A 80 -10.16 -3.05 1.17
N PHE A 81 -9.07 -3.71 0.87
CA PHE A 81 -8.30 -4.51 1.81
C PHE A 81 -6.90 -3.94 1.94
N GLY A 82 -6.40 -3.82 3.15
CA GLY A 82 -5.07 -3.30 3.43
C GLY A 82 -4.45 -3.94 4.66
N ASP A 83 -3.13 -3.84 4.76
CA ASP A 83 -2.36 -4.36 5.88
C ASP A 83 -1.21 -3.45 6.29
N ASN A 84 -0.90 -2.42 5.48
CA ASN A 84 0.31 -1.64 5.67
C ASN A 84 0.08 -0.12 5.54
N TYR A 85 1.07 0.68 5.91
CA TYR A 85 1.02 2.15 5.93
C TYR A 85 0.65 2.77 4.57
N ASN A 86 1.11 2.16 3.47
CA ASN A 86 0.79 2.61 2.12
C ASN A 86 -0.66 2.35 1.69
N ASP A 87 -1.43 1.63 2.51
CA ASP A 87 -2.85 1.36 2.29
C ASP A 87 -3.77 2.38 2.96
N ILE A 88 -3.28 3.13 3.95
CA ILE A 88 -4.10 4.03 4.77
C ILE A 88 -4.93 4.99 3.91
N GLU A 89 -4.31 5.70 2.99
CA GLU A 89 -5.03 6.64 2.12
C GLU A 89 -6.11 5.95 1.25
N MET A 90 -5.89 4.70 0.87
CA MET A 90 -6.86 3.89 0.12
C MET A 90 -8.02 3.46 1.02
N LEU A 91 -7.73 2.98 2.22
CA LEU A 91 -8.72 2.60 3.23
C LEU A 91 -9.65 3.77 3.55
N ASP A 92 -9.11 4.95 3.83
CA ASP A 92 -9.86 6.17 4.15
C ASP A 92 -10.78 6.66 3.02
N GLN A 93 -10.51 6.29 1.78
CA GLN A 93 -11.30 6.71 0.61
C GLN A 93 -12.28 5.65 0.11
N SER A 94 -12.32 4.50 0.74
CA SER A 94 -13.21 3.40 0.37
C SER A 94 -14.57 3.52 1.07
N ASP A 95 -15.58 2.83 0.55
CA ASP A 95 -16.90 2.78 1.19
C ASP A 95 -16.94 1.77 2.34
N ILE A 96 -16.07 0.77 2.27
CA ILE A 96 -15.82 -0.19 3.35
C ILE A 96 -14.32 -0.48 3.35
N SER A 97 -13.67 -0.18 4.46
CA SER A 97 -12.26 -0.45 4.70
C SER A 97 -12.08 -1.71 5.55
N ILE A 98 -11.35 -2.69 5.03
CA ILE A 98 -11.08 -3.95 5.70
C ILE A 98 -9.58 -4.08 5.90
N VAL A 99 -9.16 -4.24 7.15
CA VAL A 99 -7.75 -4.40 7.50
C VAL A 99 -7.47 -5.83 7.96
N MET A 100 -6.35 -6.39 7.49
CA MET A 100 -5.91 -7.73 7.86
C MET A 100 -5.54 -7.79 9.35
N GLY A 101 -5.85 -8.91 10.01
CA GLY A 101 -5.70 -9.05 11.46
C GLY A 101 -4.27 -8.90 12.00
N GLU A 102 -3.27 -9.15 11.15
CA GLU A 102 -1.84 -9.00 11.49
C GLU A 102 -1.28 -7.59 11.25
N ALA A 103 -2.08 -6.67 10.71
CA ALA A 103 -1.65 -5.32 10.42
C ALA A 103 -1.26 -4.56 11.70
N ASN A 104 -0.36 -3.58 11.53
CA ASN A 104 0.01 -2.70 12.62
C ASN A 104 -1.21 -1.96 13.18
N LEU A 105 -1.25 -1.73 14.50
CA LEU A 105 -2.35 -1.03 15.19
C LEU A 105 -2.65 0.34 14.58
N GLU A 106 -1.66 1.05 14.06
CA GLU A 106 -1.89 2.32 13.38
C GLU A 106 -2.73 2.16 12.12
N VAL A 107 -2.46 1.14 11.31
CA VAL A 107 -3.25 0.81 10.12
C VAL A 107 -4.66 0.33 10.51
N GLN A 108 -4.78 -0.43 11.59
CA GLN A 108 -6.06 -0.93 12.07
C GLN A 108 -7.05 0.18 12.48
N LYS A 109 -6.55 1.37 12.87
CA LYS A 109 -7.41 2.54 13.19
C LYS A 109 -8.22 3.06 11.99
N HIS A 110 -7.80 2.71 10.77
CA HIS A 110 -8.45 3.10 9.52
C HIS A 110 -9.44 2.05 8.98
N ALA A 111 -9.76 1.04 9.79
CA ALA A 111 -10.62 -0.06 9.42
C ALA A 111 -12.06 0.13 9.89
N ASP A 112 -13.03 -0.05 8.99
CA ASP A 112 -14.41 -0.35 9.37
C ASP A 112 -14.54 -1.77 9.93
N TYR A 113 -13.65 -2.66 9.45
CA TYR A 113 -13.63 -4.05 9.89
C TYR A 113 -12.20 -4.63 9.87
N ILE A 114 -11.80 -5.24 10.98
CA ILE A 114 -10.57 -6.02 11.06
C ILE A 114 -10.94 -7.48 10.81
N THR A 115 -10.37 -8.05 9.74
CA THR A 115 -10.59 -9.45 9.38
C THR A 115 -9.52 -10.35 9.99
N LYS A 116 -9.53 -11.61 9.61
CA LYS A 116 -8.52 -12.61 10.01
C LYS A 116 -7.20 -12.38 9.28
N SER A 117 -6.17 -13.13 9.67
CA SER A 117 -4.88 -13.14 8.97
C SER A 117 -5.00 -13.72 7.55
N PRO A 118 -4.02 -13.47 6.68
CA PRO A 118 -3.96 -14.11 5.35
C PRO A 118 -3.93 -15.66 5.46
N LEU A 119 -3.29 -16.21 6.46
CA LEU A 119 -3.20 -17.66 6.69
C LEU A 119 -4.52 -18.30 7.12
N GLU A 120 -5.49 -17.49 7.56
CA GLU A 120 -6.83 -17.90 7.98
C GLU A 120 -7.90 -17.52 6.94
N ASP A 121 -7.50 -17.33 5.68
CA ASP A 121 -8.40 -16.89 4.59
C ASP A 121 -9.14 -15.57 4.90
N GLY A 122 -8.47 -14.61 5.55
CA GLY A 122 -9.07 -13.37 6.03
C GLY A 122 -9.84 -12.58 4.96
N ILE A 123 -9.35 -12.54 3.72
CA ILE A 123 -10.05 -11.87 2.61
C ILE A 123 -11.38 -12.56 2.32
N MET A 124 -11.38 -13.89 2.15
CA MET A 124 -12.60 -14.66 1.88
C MET A 124 -13.59 -14.58 3.05
N TYR A 125 -13.08 -14.60 4.28
CA TYR A 125 -13.89 -14.47 5.48
C TYR A 125 -14.65 -13.13 5.50
N ALA A 126 -13.99 -12.03 5.18
CA ALA A 126 -14.60 -10.72 5.12
C ALA A 126 -15.56 -10.58 3.92
N LEU A 127 -15.19 -11.08 2.74
CA LEU A 127 -16.05 -11.04 1.57
C LEU A 127 -17.40 -11.72 1.82
N LYS A 128 -17.41 -12.89 2.45
CA LYS A 128 -18.66 -13.59 2.83
C LYS A 128 -19.54 -12.76 3.76
N LYS A 129 -18.97 -11.84 4.54
CA LYS A 129 -19.72 -10.95 5.43
C LYS A 129 -20.34 -9.75 4.71
N PHE A 130 -19.62 -9.16 3.76
CA PHE A 130 -19.98 -7.90 3.13
C PHE A 130 -20.59 -8.05 1.74
N VAL A 131 -20.34 -9.16 1.05
CA VAL A 131 -20.84 -9.43 -0.30
C VAL A 131 -21.84 -10.59 -0.25
N ARG A 132 -23.13 -10.29 -0.46
CA ARG A 132 -24.23 -11.25 -0.30
C ARG A 132 -24.32 -12.32 -1.40
N SER A 133 -23.48 -12.28 -2.41
CA SER A 133 -23.59 -13.11 -3.63
C SER A 133 -22.33 -13.94 -3.94
N ILE A 134 -21.52 -14.27 -2.93
CA ILE A 134 -20.36 -15.15 -3.11
C ILE A 134 -20.64 -16.51 -2.44
#